data_690c51b2c2ed0bf92d2349097600d1de
#
_entry.id   690c51b2c2ed0bf92d2349097600d1de
#
_cell.length_a   1.000
_cell.length_b   1.000
_cell.length_c   1.000
_cell.angle_alpha   90.00
_cell.angle_beta   90.00
_cell.angle_gamma   90.00
#
_symmetry.space_group_name_H-M   'P 1'
#
loop_
_entity.id
_entity.type
_entity.pdbx_description
1 polymer ?
#
loop_
_entity_poly.entity_id
_entity_poly.type
_entity_poly.pdbx_seq_one_letter_code
_entity_poly.pdbx_strand_id
1 'polypeptide(L)'
;MFKKLTVLIMVCAMLFVFVCGCTQKTDEPTEYIGIISAMDNEIDLLLKEAEIDHVDTVADVKYYVGSLCGQPIIITRSGIGKIRAASGVTTMLNKYNISKVIFTGIAGGVADEAQVLDEVIATRLVEHDYGILSNDGFKWRSGDPGFGNEPGAYYECDPDLLQLAYDAAVDVLGEEHVFKGTVATGDQFIANSEYVQKLRSDYDAYACEMEGAAVAVVCLQYNTPFVVIRALSDKADGNAHESYENFGDVAADNSSRIVMKMLNAMGE
;
A
#
# COMPACT_ATOMS: atom_id res chain seq x y z
N MET A 1 -31.58 -28.01 -66.73
CA MET A 1 -30.76 -28.48 -65.61
C MET A 1 -29.54 -27.57 -65.33
N PHE A 2 -29.02 -26.88 -66.34
CA PHE A 2 -27.79 -26.02 -66.16
C PHE A 2 -28.05 -24.65 -65.50
N LYS A 3 -29.28 -24.06 -65.54
CA LYS A 3 -29.55 -22.76 -64.89
C LYS A 3 -29.66 -22.77 -63.35
N LYS A 4 -29.94 -23.90 -62.72
CA LYS A 4 -29.99 -24.04 -61.25
C LYS A 4 -28.62 -24.26 -60.61
N LEU A 5 -27.64 -24.73 -61.36
CA LEU A 5 -26.28 -24.97 -60.87
C LEU A 5 -25.47 -23.67 -60.80
N THR A 6 -25.70 -22.75 -61.76
CA THR A 6 -24.99 -21.45 -61.80
C THR A 6 -25.41 -20.49 -60.66
N VAL A 7 -26.68 -20.58 -60.24
CA VAL A 7 -27.18 -19.76 -59.11
C VAL A 7 -26.62 -20.29 -57.77
N LEU A 8 -26.42 -21.58 -57.63
CA LEU A 8 -25.88 -22.16 -56.39
C LEU A 8 -24.38 -21.83 -56.18
N ILE A 9 -23.61 -21.75 -57.27
CA ILE A 9 -22.18 -21.41 -57.23
C ILE A 9 -22.01 -19.90 -56.94
N MET A 10 -22.94 -19.03 -57.39
CA MET A 10 -22.86 -17.62 -57.12
C MET A 10 -23.27 -17.25 -55.67
N VAL A 11 -24.15 -18.01 -55.02
CA VAL A 11 -24.50 -17.86 -53.61
C VAL A 11 -23.40 -18.36 -52.68
N CYS A 12 -22.67 -19.43 -53.05
CA CYS A 12 -21.50 -19.87 -52.28
C CYS A 12 -20.30 -18.91 -52.39
N ALA A 13 -20.15 -18.19 -53.53
CA ALA A 13 -19.08 -17.21 -53.70
C ALA A 13 -19.29 -15.91 -52.89
N MET A 14 -20.56 -15.54 -52.58
CA MET A 14 -20.88 -14.36 -51.75
C MET A 14 -20.77 -14.61 -50.23
N LEU A 15 -20.65 -15.87 -49.78
CA LEU A 15 -20.50 -16.20 -48.35
C LEU A 15 -19.03 -16.28 -47.88
N PHE A 16 -18.07 -16.10 -48.81
CA PHE A 16 -16.65 -16.21 -48.50
C PHE A 16 -15.90 -14.88 -48.38
N VAL A 17 -16.59 -13.73 -48.39
CA VAL A 17 -15.95 -12.40 -48.38
C VAL A 17 -16.14 -11.62 -47.05
N PHE A 18 -16.67 -12.24 -45.99
CA PHE A 18 -16.87 -11.52 -44.72
C PHE A 18 -16.30 -12.26 -43.50
N VAL A 19 -15.08 -12.75 -43.60
CA VAL A 19 -14.26 -13.02 -42.42
C VAL A 19 -12.88 -12.42 -42.65
N CYS A 20 -12.83 -11.11 -42.95
CA CYS A 20 -11.69 -10.29 -42.60
C CYS A 20 -11.93 -9.90 -41.15
N GLY A 21 -11.52 -10.79 -40.25
CA GLY A 21 -11.53 -10.52 -38.84
C GLY A 21 -10.62 -9.33 -38.59
N CYS A 22 -11.19 -8.14 -38.38
CA CYS A 22 -10.59 -7.18 -37.52
C CYS A 22 -10.50 -7.84 -36.15
N THR A 23 -9.36 -8.44 -35.85
CA THR A 23 -8.91 -8.56 -34.45
C THR A 23 -8.76 -7.13 -33.96
N GLN A 24 -9.85 -6.54 -33.45
CA GLN A 24 -9.69 -5.48 -32.48
C GLN A 24 -8.82 -6.11 -31.37
N LYS A 25 -7.57 -5.71 -31.31
CA LYS A 25 -6.84 -5.77 -30.06
C LYS A 25 -7.75 -5.02 -29.08
N THR A 26 -8.45 -5.74 -28.24
CA THR A 26 -9.00 -5.16 -27.03
C THR A 26 -7.74 -4.79 -26.24
N ASP A 27 -7.38 -3.50 -26.26
CA ASP A 27 -6.39 -3.01 -25.31
C ASP A 27 -6.96 -3.34 -23.93
N GLU A 28 -6.39 -4.34 -23.29
CA GLU A 28 -6.72 -4.61 -21.90
C GLU A 28 -6.43 -3.33 -21.11
N PRO A 29 -7.32 -2.95 -20.18
CA PRO A 29 -7.10 -1.73 -19.41
C PRO A 29 -5.75 -1.87 -18.66
N THR A 30 -4.92 -0.82 -18.74
CA THR A 30 -3.63 -0.77 -18.06
C THR A 30 -3.81 -1.13 -16.59
N GLU A 31 -3.05 -2.11 -16.12
CA GLU A 31 -2.96 -2.41 -14.71
C GLU A 31 -1.93 -1.50 -14.04
N TYR A 32 -2.29 -0.90 -12.92
CA TYR A 32 -1.43 0.01 -12.17
C TYR A 32 -1.04 -0.58 -10.83
N ILE A 33 0.13 -0.21 -10.34
CA ILE A 33 0.55 -0.39 -8.96
C ILE A 33 0.12 0.87 -8.20
N GLY A 34 -0.72 0.71 -7.19
CA GLY A 34 -1.11 1.80 -6.29
C GLY A 34 -0.03 2.05 -5.24
N ILE A 35 0.47 3.29 -5.16
CA ILE A 35 1.41 3.73 -4.14
C ILE A 35 0.72 4.80 -3.30
N ILE A 36 0.65 4.58 -2.00
CA ILE A 36 -0.05 5.47 -1.06
C ILE A 36 0.90 5.87 0.05
N SER A 37 0.80 7.13 0.48
CA SER A 37 1.42 7.67 1.69
C SER A 37 0.49 8.67 2.36
N ALA A 38 0.82 9.08 3.58
CA ALA A 38 -0.01 10.01 4.34
C ALA A 38 0.40 11.48 4.14
N MET A 39 1.68 11.76 3.93
CA MET A 39 2.27 13.10 3.93
C MET A 39 2.99 13.45 2.62
N ASP A 40 3.21 14.76 2.40
CA ASP A 40 3.86 15.23 1.18
C ASP A 40 5.32 14.76 1.10
N ASN A 41 6.09 14.87 2.18
CA ASN A 41 7.49 14.44 2.21
C ASN A 41 7.69 12.93 1.95
N GLU A 42 6.67 12.10 2.23
CA GLU A 42 6.72 10.65 1.97
C GLU A 42 6.55 10.29 0.49
N ILE A 43 6.02 11.20 -0.34
CA ILE A 43 5.85 10.98 -1.79
C ILE A 43 6.73 11.90 -2.66
N ASP A 44 7.38 12.89 -2.08
CA ASP A 44 8.12 13.90 -2.83
C ASP A 44 9.21 13.29 -3.70
N LEU A 45 10.00 12.35 -3.18
CA LEU A 45 11.04 11.66 -3.95
C LEU A 45 10.42 10.79 -5.06
N LEU A 46 9.33 10.06 -4.77
CA LEU A 46 8.64 9.24 -5.77
C LEU A 46 8.09 10.09 -6.91
N LEU A 47 7.47 11.24 -6.60
CA LEU A 47 6.93 12.17 -7.62
C LEU A 47 8.04 12.84 -8.44
N LYS A 48 9.19 13.07 -7.84
CA LYS A 48 10.35 13.65 -8.55
C LYS A 48 10.95 12.71 -9.57
N GLU A 49 10.95 11.41 -9.28
CA GLU A 49 11.53 10.37 -10.15
C GLU A 49 10.50 9.76 -11.12
N ALA A 50 9.19 9.97 -10.90
CA ALA A 50 8.13 9.45 -11.75
C ALA A 50 7.93 10.29 -13.02
N GLU A 51 7.56 9.62 -14.12
CA GLU A 51 7.05 10.25 -15.32
C GLU A 51 5.52 10.34 -15.20
N ILE A 52 5.00 11.54 -14.88
CA ILE A 52 3.58 11.75 -14.65
C ILE A 52 2.88 12.15 -15.95
N ASP A 53 1.92 11.36 -16.41
CA ASP A 53 1.11 11.62 -17.58
C ASP A 53 0.03 12.68 -17.31
N HIS A 54 -0.68 12.53 -16.19
CA HIS A 54 -1.71 13.48 -15.75
C HIS A 54 -2.00 13.34 -14.24
N VAL A 55 -2.75 14.29 -13.71
CA VAL A 55 -3.18 14.30 -12.31
C VAL A 55 -4.69 14.39 -12.26
N ASP A 56 -5.32 13.40 -11.66
CA ASP A 56 -6.73 13.44 -11.31
C ASP A 56 -6.94 14.03 -9.92
N THR A 57 -8.02 14.75 -9.72
CA THR A 57 -8.42 15.23 -8.40
C THR A 57 -9.82 14.71 -8.06
N VAL A 58 -9.94 14.00 -6.95
CA VAL A 58 -11.21 13.48 -6.44
C VAL A 58 -11.33 13.85 -4.97
N ALA A 59 -12.39 14.55 -4.59
CA ALA A 59 -12.62 15.02 -3.21
C ALA A 59 -11.37 15.69 -2.59
N ASP A 60 -10.73 16.59 -3.33
CA ASP A 60 -9.50 17.31 -2.99
C ASP A 60 -8.22 16.45 -2.82
N VAL A 61 -8.30 15.15 -3.09
CA VAL A 61 -7.14 14.24 -3.12
C VAL A 61 -6.63 14.12 -4.55
N LYS A 62 -5.31 14.25 -4.74
CA LYS A 62 -4.64 14.12 -6.03
C LYS A 62 -4.17 12.69 -6.24
N TYR A 63 -4.41 12.16 -7.44
CA TYR A 63 -3.93 10.88 -7.93
C TYR A 63 -3.04 11.14 -9.14
N TYR A 64 -1.75 10.90 -8.97
CA TYR A 64 -0.74 11.09 -10.01
C TYR A 64 -0.64 9.81 -10.82
N VAL A 65 -1.08 9.87 -12.07
CA VAL A 65 -1.09 8.74 -13.00
C VAL A 65 0.13 8.83 -13.89
N GLY A 66 0.89 7.75 -14.02
CA GLY A 66 2.09 7.75 -14.85
C GLY A 66 2.89 6.46 -14.73
N SER A 67 4.21 6.57 -14.81
CA SER A 67 5.14 5.46 -14.64
C SER A 67 6.29 5.81 -13.70
N LEU A 68 6.82 4.80 -13.02
CA LEU A 68 8.02 4.89 -12.18
C LEU A 68 8.81 3.59 -12.31
N CYS A 69 10.11 3.69 -12.58
CA CYS A 69 10.96 2.53 -12.84
C CYS A 69 10.40 1.60 -13.94
N GLY A 70 9.74 2.17 -14.97
CA GLY A 70 9.13 1.41 -16.06
C GLY A 70 7.81 0.71 -15.72
N GLN A 71 7.30 0.84 -14.50
CA GLN A 71 6.01 0.28 -14.07
C GLN A 71 4.90 1.32 -14.15
N PRO A 72 3.70 1.00 -14.66
CA PRO A 72 2.54 1.88 -14.54
C PRO A 72 2.13 2.05 -13.07
N ILE A 73 2.01 3.30 -12.61
CA ILE A 73 1.71 3.61 -11.19
C ILE A 73 0.58 4.63 -11.06
N ILE A 74 -0.07 4.57 -9.89
CA ILE A 74 -0.88 5.66 -9.34
C ILE A 74 -0.29 6.02 -7.99
N ILE A 75 0.23 7.24 -7.84
CA ILE A 75 0.72 7.75 -6.54
C ILE A 75 -0.34 8.66 -5.95
N THR A 76 -0.61 8.54 -4.65
CA THR A 76 -1.47 9.47 -3.92
C THR A 76 -1.01 9.73 -2.50
N ARG A 77 -1.26 10.96 -2.03
CA ARG A 77 -1.20 11.32 -0.64
C ARG A 77 -2.61 11.32 -0.05
N SER A 78 -2.88 10.39 0.86
CA SER A 78 -4.21 10.25 1.49
C SER A 78 -4.50 11.33 2.54
N GLY A 79 -3.47 11.84 3.21
CA GLY A 79 -3.56 12.60 4.45
C GLY A 79 -3.51 11.70 5.69
N ILE A 80 -3.19 12.31 6.84
CA ILE A 80 -2.93 11.61 8.11
C ILE A 80 -4.24 11.06 8.71
N GLY A 81 -4.17 9.83 9.25
CA GLY A 81 -5.20 9.15 10.01
C GLY A 81 -6.04 8.17 9.21
N LYS A 82 -6.60 7.18 9.93
CA LYS A 82 -7.32 6.03 9.38
C LYS A 82 -8.44 6.39 8.39
N ILE A 83 -9.23 7.41 8.71
CA ILE A 83 -10.37 7.81 7.87
C ILE A 83 -9.89 8.31 6.50
N ARG A 84 -8.84 9.15 6.47
CA ARG A 84 -8.29 9.68 5.22
C ARG A 84 -7.63 8.60 4.39
N ALA A 85 -6.86 7.73 5.04
CA ALA A 85 -6.22 6.60 4.38
C ALA A 85 -7.25 5.65 3.73
N ALA A 86 -8.28 5.25 4.47
CA ALA A 86 -9.37 4.43 3.93
C ALA A 86 -10.09 5.12 2.76
N SER A 87 -10.39 6.40 2.85
CA SER A 87 -11.03 7.17 1.76
C SER A 87 -10.15 7.22 0.51
N GLY A 88 -8.86 7.50 0.68
CA GLY A 88 -7.89 7.59 -0.42
C GLY A 88 -7.73 6.28 -1.16
N VAL A 89 -7.49 5.18 -0.45
CA VAL A 89 -7.32 3.85 -1.07
C VAL A 89 -8.62 3.36 -1.70
N THR A 90 -9.79 3.57 -1.05
CA THR A 90 -11.10 3.20 -1.63
C THR A 90 -11.33 3.92 -2.95
N THR A 91 -11.05 5.21 -3.01
CA THR A 91 -11.17 5.99 -4.25
C THR A 91 -10.23 5.47 -5.33
N MET A 92 -8.97 5.16 -4.99
CA MET A 92 -7.98 4.61 -5.91
C MET A 92 -8.47 3.28 -6.52
N LEU A 93 -8.90 2.33 -5.69
CA LEU A 93 -9.35 1.00 -6.11
C LEU A 93 -10.65 1.04 -6.95
N ASN A 94 -11.52 2.03 -6.72
CA ASN A 94 -12.74 2.19 -7.52
C ASN A 94 -12.49 2.88 -8.86
N LYS A 95 -11.51 3.76 -8.95
CA LYS A 95 -11.29 4.59 -10.14
C LYS A 95 -10.33 3.96 -11.13
N TYR A 96 -9.36 3.19 -10.68
CA TYR A 96 -8.30 2.64 -11.50
C TYR A 96 -8.24 1.11 -11.39
N ASN A 97 -7.69 0.47 -12.42
CA ASN A 97 -7.42 -0.97 -12.41
C ASN A 97 -6.12 -1.24 -11.63
N ILE A 98 -6.23 -1.38 -10.31
CA ILE A 98 -5.09 -1.56 -9.40
C ILE A 98 -4.85 -3.05 -9.17
N SER A 99 -3.66 -3.54 -9.52
CA SER A 99 -3.26 -4.93 -9.31
C SER A 99 -2.73 -5.21 -7.90
N LYS A 100 -2.08 -4.24 -7.28
CA LYS A 100 -1.50 -4.31 -5.93
C LYS A 100 -1.31 -2.93 -5.33
N VAL A 101 -1.22 -2.85 -4.00
CA VAL A 101 -1.01 -1.61 -3.26
C VAL A 101 0.28 -1.69 -2.44
N ILE A 102 1.12 -0.67 -2.56
CA ILE A 102 2.27 -0.43 -1.69
C ILE A 102 1.94 0.79 -0.84
N PHE A 103 1.86 0.61 0.46
CA PHE A 103 1.70 1.71 1.39
C PHE A 103 3.05 1.99 2.08
N THR A 104 3.65 3.12 1.75
CA THR A 104 4.98 3.52 2.20
C THR A 104 4.90 4.77 3.06
N GLY A 105 5.85 4.96 3.96
CA GLY A 105 5.91 6.13 4.82
C GLY A 105 6.78 5.91 6.06
N ILE A 106 6.61 6.80 7.04
CA ILE A 106 7.36 6.76 8.28
C ILE A 106 6.52 6.26 9.46
N ALA A 107 7.19 5.90 10.55
CA ALA A 107 6.56 5.43 11.78
C ALA A 107 7.45 5.67 13.00
N GLY A 108 6.85 5.62 14.19
CA GLY A 108 7.58 5.50 15.45
C GLY A 108 8.01 4.07 15.72
N GLY A 109 9.28 3.87 16.10
CA GLY A 109 9.82 2.57 16.45
C GLY A 109 9.31 2.08 17.80
N VAL A 110 8.88 0.82 17.87
CA VAL A 110 8.34 0.17 19.06
C VAL A 110 9.29 -0.92 19.59
N ALA A 111 9.91 -1.68 18.69
CA ALA A 111 10.86 -2.73 19.07
C ALA A 111 12.17 -2.12 19.59
N ASP A 112 12.72 -2.68 20.67
CA ASP A 112 13.96 -2.19 21.29
C ASP A 112 15.16 -2.33 20.35
N GLU A 113 15.19 -3.41 19.57
CA GLU A 113 16.25 -3.74 18.62
C GLU A 113 16.29 -2.83 17.40
N ALA A 114 15.15 -2.26 16.97
CA ALA A 114 15.10 -1.35 15.82
C ALA A 114 15.46 0.09 16.23
N GLN A 115 16.20 0.78 15.40
CA GLN A 115 16.68 2.15 15.65
C GLN A 115 16.04 3.14 14.66
N VAL A 116 16.21 4.44 14.93
CA VAL A 116 15.82 5.50 13.98
C VAL A 116 16.58 5.29 12.66
N LEU A 117 15.88 5.44 11.53
CA LEU A 117 16.28 5.17 10.15
C LEU A 117 16.33 3.69 9.75
N ASP A 118 16.03 2.76 10.67
CA ASP A 118 15.76 1.37 10.28
C ASP A 118 14.40 1.25 9.59
N GLU A 119 14.20 0.14 8.88
CA GLU A 119 12.98 -0.13 8.13
C GLU A 119 12.20 -1.31 8.71
N VAL A 120 10.91 -1.17 8.82
CA VAL A 120 9.99 -2.23 9.21
C VAL A 120 9.09 -2.60 8.03
N ILE A 121 9.24 -3.82 7.52
CA ILE A 121 8.33 -4.41 6.56
C ILE A 121 7.23 -5.13 7.34
N ALA A 122 6.00 -4.67 7.21
CA ALA A 122 4.89 -5.22 7.95
C ALA A 122 4.59 -6.66 7.51
N THR A 123 4.65 -7.60 8.43
CA THR A 123 4.10 -8.94 8.21
C THR A 123 2.59 -8.91 8.32
N ARG A 124 2.10 -8.09 9.24
CA ARG A 124 0.69 -7.89 9.55
C ARG A 124 0.47 -6.55 10.25
N LEU A 125 -0.77 -6.10 10.23
CA LEU A 125 -1.18 -4.87 10.90
C LEU A 125 -2.24 -5.13 11.97
N VAL A 126 -2.35 -4.21 12.92
CA VAL A 126 -3.34 -4.24 13.99
C VAL A 126 -3.81 -2.83 14.32
N GLU A 127 -5.12 -2.66 14.57
CA GLU A 127 -5.64 -1.40 15.13
C GLU A 127 -5.57 -1.45 16.64
N HIS A 128 -4.59 -0.78 17.24
CA HIS A 128 -4.37 -0.83 18.70
C HIS A 128 -5.40 -0.02 19.50
N ASP A 129 -6.08 0.92 18.87
CA ASP A 129 -7.08 1.80 19.47
C ASP A 129 -8.54 1.39 19.16
N TYR A 130 -8.74 0.28 18.44
CA TYR A 130 -10.06 -0.27 18.16
C TYR A 130 -10.49 -1.27 19.24
N GLY A 131 -11.51 -0.93 20.01
CA GLY A 131 -11.92 -1.79 21.11
C GLY A 131 -13.07 -1.27 21.94
N ILE A 132 -13.24 -1.86 23.13
CA ILE A 132 -14.23 -1.47 24.13
C ILE A 132 -13.54 -0.72 25.26
N LEU A 133 -13.95 0.50 25.53
CA LEU A 133 -13.60 1.23 26.73
C LEU A 133 -14.70 1.04 27.78
N SER A 134 -14.38 0.37 28.90
CA SER A 134 -15.27 0.11 30.01
C SER A 134 -14.67 0.67 31.32
N ASN A 135 -15.40 0.50 32.44
CA ASN A 135 -14.88 0.86 33.76
C ASN A 135 -13.62 0.07 34.17
N ASP A 136 -13.41 -1.10 33.54
CA ASP A 136 -12.24 -1.96 33.76
C ASP A 136 -11.07 -1.61 32.83
N GLY A 137 -11.20 -0.51 32.06
CA GLY A 137 -10.20 -0.04 31.11
C GLY A 137 -10.53 -0.42 29.65
N PHE A 138 -9.56 -0.18 28.79
CA PHE A 138 -9.65 -0.50 27.36
C PHE A 138 -9.40 -1.98 27.12
N LYS A 139 -10.30 -2.61 26.37
CA LYS A 139 -10.16 -3.99 25.88
C LYS A 139 -10.09 -3.96 24.36
N TRP A 140 -8.94 -4.29 23.83
CA TRP A 140 -8.68 -4.32 22.39
C TRP A 140 -9.60 -5.32 21.67
N ARG A 141 -10.04 -4.92 20.47
CA ARG A 141 -10.68 -5.78 19.49
C ARG A 141 -10.09 -5.50 18.12
N SER A 142 -9.41 -6.46 17.57
CA SER A 142 -8.95 -6.41 16.19
C SER A 142 -10.11 -6.75 15.25
N GLY A 143 -10.09 -6.08 14.12
CA GLY A 143 -11.19 -6.02 13.24
C GLY A 143 -11.50 -7.25 12.42
N ASP A 144 -12.70 -7.72 12.58
CA ASP A 144 -13.50 -8.28 11.51
C ASP A 144 -14.48 -7.18 11.05
N PRO A 145 -14.69 -6.97 9.75
CA PRO A 145 -15.68 -6.01 9.25
C PRO A 145 -17.12 -6.28 9.74
N GLY A 146 -17.39 -7.35 10.46
CA GLY A 146 -18.72 -7.83 10.82
C GLY A 146 -19.11 -7.85 12.28
N PHE A 147 -18.63 -7.01 13.16
CA PHE A 147 -19.04 -6.97 14.57
C PHE A 147 -18.80 -8.25 15.41
N GLY A 148 -18.17 -9.26 14.86
CA GLY A 148 -17.96 -10.57 15.49
C GLY A 148 -16.50 -10.87 15.82
N ASN A 149 -15.72 -9.86 16.03
CA ASN A 149 -14.28 -9.94 16.02
C ASN A 149 -13.72 -10.81 17.12
N GLU A 150 -13.03 -11.85 16.70
CA GLU A 150 -12.20 -12.62 17.62
C GLU A 150 -11.04 -11.72 18.09
N PRO A 151 -10.79 -11.67 19.41
CA PRO A 151 -9.60 -11.00 19.91
C PRO A 151 -8.34 -11.62 19.29
N GLY A 152 -7.48 -10.79 18.70
CA GLY A 152 -6.23 -11.25 18.11
C GLY A 152 -6.26 -11.41 16.58
N ALA A 153 -7.31 -10.98 15.87
CA ALA A 153 -7.26 -10.90 14.41
C ALA A 153 -6.31 -9.80 13.97
N TYR A 154 -5.48 -10.14 12.98
CA TYR A 154 -4.54 -9.23 12.35
C TYR A 154 -4.83 -9.17 10.84
N TYR A 155 -4.40 -8.10 10.19
CA TYR A 155 -4.47 -7.93 8.75
C TYR A 155 -3.13 -8.32 8.13
N GLU A 156 -3.04 -9.54 7.59
CA GLU A 156 -1.80 -10.06 7.01
C GLU A 156 -1.49 -9.38 5.68
N CYS A 157 -0.24 -9.00 5.48
CA CYS A 157 0.25 -8.52 4.19
C CYS A 157 0.40 -9.67 3.19
N ASP A 158 0.40 -9.33 1.90
CA ASP A 158 0.67 -10.32 0.85
C ASP A 158 2.10 -10.85 0.98
N PRO A 159 2.31 -12.19 1.03
CA PRO A 159 3.62 -12.78 1.30
C PRO A 159 4.65 -12.52 0.21
N ASP A 160 4.23 -12.45 -1.06
CA ASP A 160 5.15 -12.22 -2.19
C ASP A 160 5.60 -10.75 -2.20
N LEU A 161 4.67 -9.81 -1.96
CA LEU A 161 4.99 -8.40 -1.84
C LEU A 161 5.85 -8.11 -0.60
N LEU A 162 5.58 -8.78 0.52
CA LEU A 162 6.38 -8.68 1.74
C LEU A 162 7.82 -9.13 1.49
N GLN A 163 8.02 -10.28 0.85
CA GLN A 163 9.38 -10.76 0.55
C GLN A 163 10.10 -9.83 -0.41
N LEU A 164 9.42 -9.36 -1.45
CA LEU A 164 9.99 -8.39 -2.39
C LEU A 164 10.39 -7.08 -1.71
N ALA A 165 9.54 -6.56 -0.80
CA ALA A 165 9.84 -5.37 -0.02
C ALA A 165 11.05 -5.57 0.90
N TYR A 166 11.12 -6.73 1.56
CA TYR A 166 12.25 -7.06 2.43
C TYR A 166 13.55 -7.13 1.65
N ASP A 167 13.58 -7.84 0.52
CA ASP A 167 14.79 -7.98 -0.31
C ASP A 167 15.23 -6.60 -0.84
N ALA A 168 14.28 -5.77 -1.29
CA ALA A 168 14.55 -4.41 -1.72
C ALA A 168 15.11 -3.53 -0.59
N ALA A 169 14.57 -3.66 0.63
CA ALA A 169 15.04 -2.91 1.79
C ALA A 169 16.45 -3.33 2.21
N VAL A 170 16.74 -4.64 2.20
CA VAL A 170 18.10 -5.16 2.47
C VAL A 170 19.11 -4.65 1.44
N ASP A 171 18.73 -4.59 0.16
CA ASP A 171 19.60 -4.04 -0.89
C ASP A 171 19.88 -2.53 -0.71
N VAL A 172 18.95 -1.78 -0.12
CA VAL A 172 19.08 -0.33 0.07
C VAL A 172 19.82 0.02 1.37
N LEU A 173 19.53 -0.70 2.47
CA LEU A 173 19.97 -0.32 3.83
C LEU A 173 20.98 -1.30 4.46
N GLY A 174 21.02 -2.56 4.02
CA GLY A 174 21.71 -3.65 4.71
C GLY A 174 20.76 -4.44 5.62
N GLU A 175 21.02 -5.74 5.78
CA GLU A 175 20.15 -6.68 6.50
C GLU A 175 19.98 -6.30 8.00
N GLU A 176 21.01 -5.71 8.61
CA GLU A 176 20.99 -5.26 10.01
C GLU A 176 20.03 -4.10 10.30
N HIS A 177 19.57 -3.40 9.25
CA HIS A 177 18.66 -2.26 9.32
C HIS A 177 17.23 -2.57 8.88
N VAL A 178 16.91 -3.84 8.62
CA VAL A 178 15.61 -4.25 8.09
C VAL A 178 14.94 -5.29 8.97
N PHE A 179 13.75 -4.98 9.45
CA PHE A 179 12.97 -5.84 10.33
C PHE A 179 11.66 -6.25 9.67
N LYS A 180 11.18 -7.45 10.01
CA LYS A 180 9.83 -7.92 9.69
C LYS A 180 9.04 -8.01 10.97
N GLY A 181 7.85 -7.37 11.03
CA GLY A 181 7.08 -7.39 12.25
C GLY A 181 5.68 -6.81 12.14
N THR A 182 4.96 -6.81 13.25
CA THR A 182 3.64 -6.20 13.35
C THR A 182 3.77 -4.68 13.34
N VAL A 183 2.93 -4.00 12.54
CA VAL A 183 2.75 -2.55 12.58
C VAL A 183 1.43 -2.23 13.28
N ALA A 184 1.49 -1.41 14.33
CA ALA A 184 0.34 -1.01 15.13
C ALA A 184 -0.20 0.33 14.66
N THR A 185 -1.46 0.36 14.22
CA THR A 185 -2.14 1.56 13.71
C THR A 185 -3.10 2.14 14.75
N GLY A 186 -3.13 3.45 14.90
CA GLY A 186 -4.14 4.17 15.68
C GLY A 186 -4.16 5.66 15.38
N ASP A 187 -5.29 6.34 15.61
CA ASP A 187 -5.43 7.78 15.32
C ASP A 187 -4.74 8.67 16.39
N GLN A 188 -3.50 8.30 16.77
CA GLN A 188 -2.73 8.98 17.80
C GLN A 188 -1.24 9.01 17.40
N PHE A 189 -0.61 10.18 17.44
CA PHE A 189 0.85 10.29 17.43
C PHE A 189 1.37 9.84 18.80
N ILE A 190 2.02 8.67 18.85
CA ILE A 190 2.52 8.10 20.09
C ILE A 190 3.87 8.75 20.44
N ALA A 191 3.94 9.36 21.63
CA ALA A 191 5.12 9.96 22.23
C ALA A 191 5.17 9.60 23.73
N ASN A 192 5.10 8.29 24.04
CA ASN A 192 4.92 7.79 25.38
C ASN A 192 5.57 6.41 25.55
N SER A 193 6.68 6.35 26.30
CA SER A 193 7.46 5.13 26.47
C SER A 193 6.68 3.98 27.16
N GLU A 194 5.75 4.29 28.06
CA GLU A 194 4.93 3.26 28.71
C GLU A 194 3.95 2.65 27.69
N TYR A 195 3.38 3.50 26.82
CA TYR A 195 2.48 3.03 25.77
C TYR A 195 3.22 2.22 24.70
N VAL A 196 4.45 2.59 24.35
CA VAL A 196 5.33 1.81 23.45
C VAL A 196 5.55 0.40 24.02
N GLN A 197 5.90 0.29 25.31
CA GLN A 197 6.05 -1.02 25.98
C GLN A 197 4.74 -1.83 25.91
N LYS A 198 3.58 -1.17 26.05
CA LYS A 198 2.29 -1.82 25.92
C LYS A 198 2.05 -2.31 24.47
N LEU A 199 2.36 -1.51 23.46
CA LEU A 199 2.26 -1.93 22.05
C LEU A 199 3.16 -3.14 21.77
N ARG A 200 4.37 -3.15 22.34
CA ARG A 200 5.30 -4.29 22.21
C ARG A 200 4.75 -5.54 22.87
N SER A 201 4.27 -5.42 24.12
CA SER A 201 3.79 -6.57 24.90
C SER A 201 2.47 -7.16 24.39
N ASP A 202 1.54 -6.31 23.97
CA ASP A 202 0.18 -6.74 23.62
C ASP A 202 0.08 -7.23 22.17
N TYR A 203 0.89 -6.66 21.25
CA TYR A 203 0.76 -6.90 19.82
C TYR A 203 2.04 -7.41 19.16
N ASP A 204 3.14 -7.53 19.89
CA ASP A 204 4.48 -7.79 19.35
C ASP A 204 4.84 -6.79 18.24
N ALA A 205 4.46 -5.51 18.45
CA ALA A 205 4.64 -4.47 17.47
C ALA A 205 6.12 -4.10 17.31
N TYR A 206 6.52 -3.82 16.07
CA TYR A 206 7.84 -3.28 15.71
C TYR A 206 7.79 -1.78 15.45
N ALA A 207 6.67 -1.31 14.91
CA ALA A 207 6.43 0.10 14.63
C ALA A 207 4.98 0.49 14.98
N CYS A 208 4.74 1.78 15.17
CA CYS A 208 3.39 2.35 15.30
C CYS A 208 3.23 3.57 14.39
N GLU A 209 2.04 3.70 13.79
CA GLU A 209 1.68 4.74 12.83
C GLU A 209 0.16 4.96 12.82
N MET A 210 -0.37 5.70 11.83
CA MET A 210 -1.76 6.18 11.93
C MET A 210 -2.69 5.75 10.78
N GLU A 211 -2.27 4.90 9.83
CA GLU A 211 -3.01 4.63 8.58
C GLU A 211 -3.04 3.16 8.13
N GLY A 212 -1.97 2.42 8.35
CA GLY A 212 -1.68 1.15 7.67
C GLY A 212 -2.78 0.12 7.80
N ALA A 213 -3.35 -0.07 8.99
CA ALA A 213 -4.46 -1.00 9.16
C ALA A 213 -5.72 -0.58 8.38
N ALA A 214 -5.97 0.72 8.23
CA ALA A 214 -7.10 1.21 7.43
C ALA A 214 -6.92 0.92 5.94
N VAL A 215 -5.70 1.06 5.41
CA VAL A 215 -5.36 0.64 4.03
C VAL A 215 -5.51 -0.86 3.89
N ALA A 216 -4.99 -1.64 4.84
CA ALA A 216 -5.07 -3.10 4.84
C ALA A 216 -6.52 -3.61 4.80
N VAL A 217 -7.40 -3.08 5.65
CA VAL A 217 -8.83 -3.43 5.68
C VAL A 217 -9.48 -3.22 4.33
N VAL A 218 -9.25 -2.07 3.70
CA VAL A 218 -9.83 -1.78 2.38
C VAL A 218 -9.25 -2.71 1.32
N CYS A 219 -7.94 -2.92 1.26
CA CYS A 219 -7.31 -3.83 0.31
C CYS A 219 -7.87 -5.25 0.43
N LEU A 220 -8.05 -5.76 1.66
CA LEU A 220 -8.67 -7.08 1.89
C LEU A 220 -10.12 -7.14 1.42
N GLN A 221 -10.92 -6.09 1.63
CA GLN A 221 -12.30 -6.01 1.14
C GLN A 221 -12.40 -6.03 -0.40
N TYR A 222 -11.40 -5.49 -1.08
CA TYR A 222 -11.30 -5.47 -2.54
C TYR A 222 -10.54 -6.68 -3.11
N ASN A 223 -10.04 -7.59 -2.26
CA ASN A 223 -9.16 -8.70 -2.65
C ASN A 223 -7.92 -8.23 -3.43
N THR A 224 -7.37 -7.08 -3.06
CA THR A 224 -6.18 -6.49 -3.67
C THR A 224 -4.96 -6.79 -2.80
N PRO A 225 -3.92 -7.45 -3.34
CA PRO A 225 -2.66 -7.68 -2.62
C PRO A 225 -2.04 -6.35 -2.15
N PHE A 226 -1.47 -6.34 -0.94
CA PHE A 226 -0.85 -5.14 -0.39
C PHE A 226 0.35 -5.46 0.49
N VAL A 227 1.24 -4.47 0.64
CA VAL A 227 2.32 -4.44 1.63
C VAL A 227 2.41 -3.06 2.27
N VAL A 228 2.85 -3.01 3.52
CA VAL A 228 3.10 -1.78 4.27
C VAL A 228 4.59 -1.72 4.65
N ILE A 229 5.22 -0.59 4.36
CA ILE A 229 6.65 -0.33 4.54
C ILE A 229 6.78 0.91 5.40
N ARG A 230 7.59 0.85 6.47
CA ARG A 230 7.72 1.94 7.43
C ARG A 230 9.16 2.19 7.84
N ALA A 231 9.71 3.33 7.43
CA ALA A 231 10.98 3.84 7.97
C ALA A 231 10.79 4.48 9.34
N LEU A 232 11.65 4.18 10.28
CA LEU A 232 11.53 4.70 11.64
C LEU A 232 12.07 6.13 11.73
N SER A 233 11.19 7.11 11.95
CA SER A 233 11.56 8.52 12.14
C SER A 233 11.91 8.85 13.59
N ASP A 234 11.42 8.05 14.52
CA ASP A 234 11.54 8.25 15.97
C ASP A 234 11.34 6.93 16.72
N LYS A 235 11.36 6.96 18.04
CA LYS A 235 11.14 5.78 18.92
C LYS A 235 9.78 5.80 19.63
N ALA A 236 8.87 6.63 19.19
CA ALA A 236 7.54 6.83 19.82
C ALA A 236 7.59 7.16 21.32
N ASP A 237 8.73 7.57 21.84
CA ASP A 237 9.00 7.90 23.23
C ASP A 237 8.84 9.40 23.53
N GLY A 238 9.27 9.85 24.72
CA GLY A 238 9.16 11.24 25.09
C GLY A 238 9.91 12.25 24.20
N ASN A 239 10.83 11.75 23.34
CA ASN A 239 11.62 12.56 22.40
C ASN A 239 11.11 12.42 20.95
N ALA A 240 10.02 11.69 20.72
CA ALA A 240 9.52 11.35 19.37
C ALA A 240 9.37 12.58 18.47
N HIS A 241 8.83 13.69 18.98
CA HIS A 241 8.61 14.89 18.19
C HIS A 241 9.92 15.52 17.69
N GLU A 242 10.92 15.66 18.56
CA GLU A 242 12.24 16.18 18.18
C GLU A 242 12.95 15.26 17.19
N SER A 243 12.85 13.93 17.42
CA SER A 243 13.42 12.94 16.52
C SER A 243 12.78 12.97 15.14
N TYR A 244 11.46 13.05 15.07
CA TYR A 244 10.70 13.21 13.83
C TYR A 244 11.12 14.47 13.06
N GLU A 245 11.27 15.62 13.74
CA GLU A 245 11.73 16.87 13.09
C GLU A 245 13.13 16.75 12.48
N ASN A 246 14.00 15.94 13.08
CA ASN A 246 15.38 15.75 12.62
C ASN A 246 15.55 14.67 11.54
N PHE A 247 14.76 13.61 11.57
CA PHE A 247 14.96 12.40 10.77
C PHE A 247 13.81 12.05 9.83
N GLY A 248 12.64 12.69 9.96
CA GLY A 248 11.44 12.34 9.19
C GLY A 248 11.66 12.36 7.68
N ASP A 249 12.31 13.40 7.14
CA ASP A 249 12.56 13.50 5.70
C ASP A 249 13.55 12.43 5.21
N VAL A 250 14.60 12.14 5.99
CA VAL A 250 15.58 11.09 5.62
C VAL A 250 14.92 9.71 5.66
N ALA A 251 14.08 9.44 6.66
CA ALA A 251 13.31 8.21 6.77
C ALA A 251 12.34 8.06 5.58
N ALA A 252 11.62 9.12 5.22
CA ALA A 252 10.73 9.13 4.06
C ALA A 252 11.46 8.86 2.74
N ASP A 253 12.64 9.44 2.55
CA ASP A 253 13.49 9.19 1.38
C ASP A 253 13.96 7.73 1.33
N ASN A 254 14.34 7.12 2.46
CA ASN A 254 14.74 5.72 2.52
C ASN A 254 13.59 4.80 2.10
N SER A 255 12.39 4.98 2.67
CA SER A 255 11.20 4.22 2.31
C SER A 255 10.84 4.38 0.81
N SER A 256 10.94 5.59 0.26
CA SER A 256 10.75 5.86 -1.17
C SER A 256 11.75 5.12 -2.06
N ARG A 257 13.04 5.06 -1.68
CA ARG A 257 14.08 4.30 -2.41
C ARG A 257 13.80 2.81 -2.43
N ILE A 258 13.28 2.27 -1.33
CA ILE A 258 12.87 0.87 -1.23
C ILE A 258 11.73 0.59 -2.21
N VAL A 259 10.71 1.45 -2.28
CA VAL A 259 9.62 1.33 -3.26
C VAL A 259 10.16 1.32 -4.69
N MET A 260 11.05 2.25 -5.05
CA MET A 260 11.65 2.26 -6.39
C MET A 260 12.46 0.99 -6.69
N LYS A 261 13.17 0.45 -5.70
CA LYS A 261 13.90 -0.83 -5.84
C LYS A 261 12.94 -2.00 -6.06
N MET A 262 11.81 -2.05 -5.33
CA MET A 262 10.75 -3.03 -5.56
C MET A 262 10.20 -2.97 -6.99
N LEU A 263 9.88 -1.74 -7.47
CA LEU A 263 9.33 -1.54 -8.82
C LEU A 263 10.31 -1.99 -9.91
N ASN A 264 11.61 -1.75 -9.74
CA ASN A 264 12.64 -2.25 -10.66
C ASN A 264 12.64 -3.78 -10.71
N ALA A 265 12.59 -4.44 -9.56
CA ALA A 265 12.58 -5.91 -9.48
C ALA A 265 11.29 -6.54 -10.05
N MET A 266 10.17 -5.82 -10.08
CA MET A 266 8.94 -6.29 -10.73
C MET A 266 9.02 -6.26 -12.27
N GLY A 267 9.99 -5.56 -12.84
CA GLY A 267 10.18 -5.42 -14.29
C GLY A 267 11.16 -6.44 -14.88
N GLU A 268 11.90 -7.16 -14.03
CA GLU A 268 12.85 -8.20 -14.43
C GLU A 268 12.17 -9.57 -14.58
#